data_e0b40e2aeb2807a96f8a5aba7f7f5ff6
#
_entry.id   e0b40e2aeb2807a96f8a5aba7f7f5ff6
#
_cell.length_a   1.000
_cell.length_b   1.000
_cell.length_c   1.000
_cell.angle_alpha   90.00
_cell.angle_beta   90.00
_cell.angle_gamma   90.00
#
_symmetry.space_group_name_H-M   'P 1'
#
loop_
_entity.id
_entity.type
_entity.pdbx_description
1 polymer ?
#
loop_
_entity_poly.entity_id
_entity_poly.type
_entity_poly.pdbx_seq_one_letter_code
_entity_poly.pdbx_strand_id
1 'polypeptide(L)'
;QAAALEHTLHDGLAGQGILICGTGIGMSIAVNRYPFIRGALVFTPEMAALARQHNNANVLILGARTTALETAVACVNTFLTTNFEGGRHERRVLKLGEMK
;
A
#
# COMPACT_ATOMS: atom_id res chain seq x y z
N GLN A 1 1.87 -0.03 14.07
CA GLN A 1 2.07 -1.48 14.01
C GLN A 1 1.26 -2.15 12.91
N ALA A 2 1.84 -3.22 12.36
CA ALA A 2 1.20 -3.97 11.29
C ALA A 2 -0.12 -4.62 11.74
N ALA A 3 -0.16 -5.22 12.91
CA ALA A 3 -1.36 -5.90 13.42
C ALA A 3 -2.51 -4.91 13.67
N ALA A 4 -2.22 -3.75 14.22
CA ALA A 4 -3.24 -2.72 14.46
C ALA A 4 -3.81 -2.19 13.15
N LEU A 5 -2.96 -1.97 12.15
CA LEU A 5 -3.38 -1.51 10.84
C LEU A 5 -4.24 -2.56 10.14
N GLU A 6 -3.83 -3.83 10.19
CA GLU A 6 -4.59 -4.93 9.60
C GLU A 6 -5.99 -5.01 10.20
N HIS A 7 -6.09 -4.94 11.53
CA HIS A 7 -7.37 -4.99 12.23
C HIS A 7 -8.29 -3.84 11.77
N THR A 8 -7.75 -2.63 11.69
CA THR A 8 -8.50 -1.45 11.25
C THR A 8 -9.02 -1.61 9.83
N LEU A 9 -8.20 -2.09 8.92
CA LEU A 9 -8.59 -2.31 7.52
C LEU A 9 -9.58 -3.46 7.38
N HIS A 10 -9.35 -4.55 8.10
CA HIS A 10 -10.23 -5.72 8.07
C HIS A 10 -11.64 -5.38 8.57
N ASP A 11 -11.75 -4.59 9.62
CA ASP A 11 -13.03 -4.20 10.19
C ASP A 11 -13.72 -3.07 9.42
N GLY A 12 -13.10 -2.57 8.36
CA GLY A 12 -13.67 -1.51 7.55
C GLY A 12 -13.65 -0.13 8.21
N LEU A 13 -12.83 0.05 9.25
CA LEU A 13 -12.70 1.34 9.94
C LEU A 13 -11.90 2.34 9.12
N ALA A 14 -11.07 1.87 8.19
CA ALA A 14 -10.36 2.70 7.23
C ALA A 14 -10.25 1.95 5.92
N GLY A 15 -10.30 2.68 4.79
CA GLY A 15 -10.14 2.07 3.46
C GLY A 15 -8.69 1.94 3.04
N GLN A 16 -7.80 2.79 3.56
CA GLN A 16 -6.39 2.86 3.19
C GLN A 16 -5.52 3.22 4.38
N GLY A 17 -4.26 2.79 4.32
CA GLY A 17 -3.28 3.10 5.35
C GLY A 17 -1.98 3.62 4.76
N ILE A 18 -1.24 4.38 5.55
CA ILE A 18 0.07 4.91 5.17
C ILE A 18 1.05 4.58 6.30
N LEU A 19 2.16 3.95 5.95
CA LEU A 19 3.22 3.60 6.88
C LEU A 19 4.53 4.26 6.44
N ILE A 20 5.20 4.90 7.39
CA ILE A 20 6.51 5.52 7.14
C ILE A 20 7.48 4.94 8.16
N CYS A 21 8.59 4.40 7.68
CA CYS A 21 9.65 3.87 8.53
C CYS A 21 11.01 4.08 7.86
N GLY A 22 12.09 3.54 8.42
CA GLY A 22 13.45 3.83 7.93
C GLY A 22 13.62 3.57 6.44
N THR A 23 13.54 2.31 6.03
CA THR A 23 13.63 1.92 4.62
C THR A 23 12.28 1.46 4.05
N GLY A 24 11.32 1.15 4.92
CA GLY A 24 10.04 0.57 4.52
C GLY A 24 10.09 -0.93 4.28
N ILE A 25 11.28 -1.52 4.19
CA ILE A 25 11.41 -2.94 3.80
C ILE A 25 10.80 -3.88 4.83
N GLY A 26 11.21 -3.75 6.09
CA GLY A 26 10.72 -4.62 7.15
C GLY A 26 9.22 -4.51 7.35
N MET A 27 8.70 -3.29 7.34
CA MET A 27 7.27 -3.05 7.49
C MET A 27 6.49 -3.60 6.29
N SER A 28 7.05 -3.50 5.08
CA SER A 28 6.45 -4.08 3.88
C SER A 28 6.29 -5.59 4.02
N ILE A 29 7.34 -6.26 4.52
CA ILE A 29 7.27 -7.70 4.75
C ILE A 29 6.23 -8.03 5.81
N ALA A 30 6.21 -7.27 6.89
CA ALA A 30 5.31 -7.52 8.03
C ALA A 30 3.84 -7.35 7.65
N VAL A 31 3.47 -6.23 7.03
CA VAL A 31 2.06 -5.96 6.71
C VAL A 31 1.53 -6.89 5.64
N ASN A 32 2.37 -7.28 4.69
CA ASN A 32 1.93 -8.15 3.59
C ASN A 32 1.73 -9.61 4.00
N ARG A 33 1.94 -9.94 5.25
CA ARG A 33 1.58 -11.25 5.80
C ARG A 33 0.08 -11.36 6.08
N TYR A 34 -0.62 -10.24 6.18
CA TYR A 34 -2.05 -10.25 6.45
C TYR A 34 -2.84 -10.31 5.14
N PRO A 35 -3.83 -11.22 5.02
CA PRO A 35 -4.57 -11.43 3.76
C PRO A 35 -5.28 -10.19 3.23
N PHE A 36 -5.71 -9.28 4.12
CA PHE A 36 -6.46 -8.10 3.72
C PHE A 36 -5.58 -6.89 3.43
N ILE A 37 -4.26 -7.01 3.61
CA ILE A 37 -3.34 -5.92 3.32
C ILE A 37 -2.63 -6.19 2.00
N ARG A 38 -2.69 -5.20 1.11
CA ARG A 38 -1.90 -5.14 -0.12
C ARG A 38 -1.03 -3.90 -0.01
N GLY A 39 0.12 -4.09 0.65
CA GLY A 39 1.06 -3.02 0.92
C GLY A 39 2.05 -2.84 -0.22
N ALA A 40 2.26 -1.61 -0.62
CA ALA A 40 3.19 -1.26 -1.68
C ALA A 40 4.27 -0.32 -1.15
N LEU A 41 5.52 -0.79 -1.20
CA LEU A 41 6.69 0.05 -0.92
C LEU A 41 7.02 0.80 -2.19
N VAL A 42 6.88 2.12 -2.16
CA VAL A 42 7.05 2.95 -3.34
C VAL A 42 8.12 4.01 -3.12
N PHE A 43 8.73 4.46 -4.20
CA PHE A 43 9.78 5.47 -4.20
C PHE A 43 9.42 6.69 -5.04
N THR A 44 8.39 6.60 -5.88
CA THR A 44 7.97 7.69 -6.77
C THR A 44 6.46 7.78 -6.81
N PRO A 45 5.90 8.97 -7.14
CA PRO A 45 4.45 9.09 -7.33
C PRO A 45 3.91 8.18 -8.42
N GLU A 46 4.69 7.91 -9.47
CA GLU A 46 4.30 7.00 -10.55
C GLU A 46 4.09 5.58 -10.02
N MET A 47 4.96 5.11 -9.12
CA MET A 47 4.80 3.81 -8.48
C MET A 47 3.55 3.78 -7.60
N ALA A 48 3.28 4.86 -6.89
CA ALA A 48 2.08 4.97 -6.06
C ALA A 48 0.81 4.87 -6.90
N ALA A 49 0.80 5.53 -8.06
CA ALA A 49 -0.33 5.45 -8.99
C ALA A 49 -0.53 4.02 -9.50
N LEU A 50 0.55 3.37 -9.95
CA LEU A 50 0.48 1.99 -10.45
C LEU A 50 0.04 1.01 -9.37
N ALA A 51 0.49 1.19 -8.14
CA ALA A 51 0.08 0.36 -7.01
C ALA A 51 -1.44 0.42 -6.81
N ARG A 52 -2.04 1.59 -6.98
CA ARG A 52 -3.48 1.76 -6.90
C ARG A 52 -4.19 1.21 -8.14
N GLN A 53 -3.76 1.64 -9.32
CA GLN A 53 -4.44 1.32 -10.58
C GLN A 53 -4.45 -0.17 -10.88
N HIS A 54 -3.31 -0.83 -10.69
CA HIS A 54 -3.12 -2.21 -11.13
C HIS A 54 -3.27 -3.24 -10.02
N ASN A 55 -2.97 -2.88 -8.78
CA ASN A 55 -2.91 -3.85 -7.68
C ASN A 55 -3.89 -3.56 -6.56
N ASN A 56 -4.66 -2.50 -6.65
CA ASN A 56 -5.57 -2.07 -5.59
C ASN A 56 -4.88 -2.09 -4.21
N ALA A 57 -3.64 -1.59 -4.17
CA ALA A 57 -2.90 -1.51 -2.92
C ALA A 57 -3.69 -0.64 -1.94
N ASN A 58 -3.84 -1.11 -0.71
CA ASN A 58 -4.57 -0.38 0.32
C ASN A 58 -3.65 0.16 1.42
N VAL A 59 -2.36 -0.12 1.33
CA VAL A 59 -1.35 0.43 2.24
C VAL A 59 -0.18 0.95 1.43
N LEU A 60 0.13 2.23 1.59
CA LEU A 60 1.31 2.85 1.03
C LEU A 60 2.42 2.78 2.07
N ILE A 61 3.59 2.30 1.67
CA ILE A 61 4.75 2.20 2.55
C ILE A 61 5.87 3.07 1.99
N LEU A 62 6.40 3.94 2.83
CA LEU A 62 7.46 4.87 2.46
C LEU A 62 8.65 4.71 3.42
N GLY A 63 9.85 4.86 2.89
CA GLY A 63 11.07 4.87 3.69
C GLY A 63 11.58 6.28 3.90
N ALA A 64 11.66 6.74 5.16
CA ALA A 64 12.12 8.07 5.47
C ALA A 64 13.58 8.29 5.10
N ARG A 65 14.39 7.22 5.04
CA ARG A 65 15.81 7.30 4.68
C ARG A 65 16.05 7.24 3.19
N THR A 66 15.08 6.75 2.42
CA THR A 66 15.24 6.47 0.99
C THR A 66 14.42 7.39 0.11
N THR A 67 13.55 8.21 0.71
CA THR A 67 12.64 9.06 -0.05
C THR A 67 12.61 10.47 0.58
N ALA A 68 12.89 11.48 -0.24
CA ALA A 68 12.84 12.86 0.19
C ALA A 68 11.41 13.24 0.59
N LEU A 69 11.27 14.15 1.54
CA LEU A 69 9.97 14.56 2.05
C LEU A 69 9.02 15.02 0.95
N GLU A 70 9.48 15.83 0.02
CA GLU A 70 8.66 16.32 -1.10
C GLU A 70 8.10 15.18 -1.95
N THR A 71 8.95 14.20 -2.24
CA THR A 71 8.55 13.01 -3.00
C THR A 71 7.57 12.16 -2.19
N ALA A 72 7.80 12.02 -0.90
CA ALA A 72 6.89 11.27 -0.02
C ALA A 72 5.49 11.91 0.00
N VAL A 73 5.42 13.22 0.11
CA VAL A 73 4.13 13.95 0.08
C VAL A 73 3.42 13.73 -1.25
N ALA A 74 4.16 13.79 -2.36
CA ALA A 74 3.59 13.53 -3.68
C ALA A 74 3.08 12.10 -3.81
N CYS A 75 3.80 11.12 -3.26
CA CYS A 75 3.37 9.73 -3.25
C CYS A 75 2.06 9.57 -2.46
N VAL A 76 1.96 10.19 -1.29
CA VAL A 76 0.75 10.13 -0.46
C VAL A 76 -0.44 10.73 -1.21
N ASN A 77 -0.28 11.92 -1.78
CA ASN A 77 -1.35 12.57 -2.51
C ASN A 77 -1.82 11.72 -3.70
N THR A 78 -0.88 11.19 -4.46
CA THR A 78 -1.20 10.32 -5.60
C THR A 78 -1.92 9.05 -5.14
N PHE A 79 -1.43 8.43 -4.08
CA PHE A 79 -2.03 7.21 -3.56
C PHE A 79 -3.47 7.43 -3.13
N LEU A 80 -3.73 8.50 -2.39
CA LEU A 80 -5.07 8.79 -1.86
C LEU A 80 -6.07 9.23 -2.93
N THR A 81 -5.60 9.73 -4.06
CA THR A 81 -6.47 10.26 -5.12
C THR A 81 -6.57 9.38 -6.37
N THR A 82 -5.90 8.23 -6.38
CA THR A 82 -5.90 7.31 -7.53
C THR A 82 -6.78 6.10 -7.25
N ASN A 83 -7.67 5.80 -8.17
CA ASN A 83 -8.61 4.68 -8.04
C ASN A 83 -8.05 3.41 -8.68
N PHE A 84 -8.53 2.25 -8.17
CA PHE A 84 -8.27 0.98 -8.81
C PHE A 84 -9.03 0.91 -10.14
N GLU A 85 -8.33 0.49 -11.19
CA GLU A 85 -8.94 0.38 -12.52
C GLU A 85 -9.84 -0.86 -12.67
N GLY A 86 -9.64 -1.87 -11.85
CA GLY A 86 -10.44 -3.09 -11.91
C GLY A 86 -10.17 -3.92 -13.18
N GLY A 87 -11.24 -4.48 -13.74
CA GLY A 87 -11.15 -5.21 -15.00
C GLY A 87 -10.16 -6.36 -14.95
N ARG A 88 -9.21 -6.37 -15.90
CA ARG A 88 -8.19 -7.44 -16.02
C ARG A 88 -7.28 -7.57 -14.79
N HIS A 89 -7.19 -6.54 -13.96
CA HIS A 89 -6.33 -6.57 -12.78
C HIS A 89 -7.01 -7.22 -11.57
N GLU A 90 -8.34 -7.31 -11.57
CA GLU A 90 -9.09 -7.79 -10.41
C GLU A 90 -8.80 -9.23 -10.07
N ARG A 91 -8.73 -10.11 -11.05
CA ARG A 91 -8.42 -11.52 -10.83
C ARG A 91 -7.06 -11.70 -10.17
N ARG A 92 -6.06 -10.96 -10.63
CA ARG A 92 -4.72 -11.02 -10.07
C ARG A 92 -4.71 -10.55 -8.61
N VAL A 93 -5.45 -9.49 -8.29
CA VAL A 93 -5.54 -8.96 -6.93
C VAL A 93 -6.20 -9.99 -6.01
N LEU A 94 -7.27 -10.64 -6.46
CA LEU A 94 -7.93 -11.69 -5.69
C LEU A 94 -6.97 -12.85 -5.39
N LYS A 95 -6.18 -13.25 -6.37
CA LYS A 95 -5.18 -14.32 -6.18
C LYS A 95 -4.12 -13.95 -5.15
N LEU A 96 -3.71 -12.69 -5.08
CA LEU A 96 -2.75 -12.26 -4.07
C LEU A 96 -3.27 -12.52 -2.65
N GLY A 97 -4.54 -12.29 -2.42
CA GLY A 97 -5.16 -12.58 -1.13
C GLY A 97 -5.17 -14.07 -0.79
N GLU A 98 -5.35 -14.93 -1.78
CA GLU A 98 -5.38 -16.38 -1.61
C GLU A 98 -4.00 -16.96 -1.25
N MET A 99 -2.94 -16.28 -1.59
CA MET A 99 -1.57 -16.76 -1.36
C MET A 99 -1.09 -16.56 0.09
N LYS A 100 -1.85 -15.89 0.92
CA LYS A 100 -1.42 -15.53 2.28
C LYS A 100 -2.04 -16.42 3.35
#